data_fb3a4301240ad6abedb49dec5a8cf54a
#
_entry.id   fb3a4301240ad6abedb49dec5a8cf54a
#
_cell.length_a   1.000
_cell.length_b   1.000
_cell.length_c   1.000
_cell.angle_alpha   90.00
_cell.angle_beta   90.00
_cell.angle_gamma   90.00
#
_symmetry.space_group_name_H-M   'P 1'
#
loop_
_entity.id
_entity.type
_entity.pdbx_description
1 polymer ?
#
loop_
_entity_poly.entity_id
_entity_poly.type
_entity_poly.pdbx_seq_one_letter_code
_entity_poly.pdbx_strand_id
1 'polypeptide(L)'
;MKNLTVIAAGLGWSVLERNCIKRIAGMEFSPAESVFPAVTCVAQASLRTALKPQEHGMISNGVWINELKKPMFWEQSANLVKGKRIWDDSRALGSKVGLFFFQQSLGENVDAIISPAPIHKHGGGLVMNSYVKPYDLSERLHKKLGKFPLHRYWGPLASPKVGRACIDWFEALTDEYDIDDAYLYLPTLDYAAQKYGPGSKADNAAFTELCFQIERLVKICEKRSSKLSIMGDYDITPVTKVPLEPNAILRREGLFRTRSVATRAYPDFYSSGAFAVCDHEFCFIVGERREAAVKILLQTGKYEYSSELGENYDILLARKGSWCSYKWWSSSSEAPDYASHVDIHNKPGYDPTELFFFGRKIVKGTHGRKSIIATYNCR
;
A
#
# COMPACT_ATOMS: atom_id res chain seq x y z
N MET A 1 13.23 12.56 -20.80
CA MET A 1 12.02 12.52 -19.93
C MET A 1 11.34 13.87 -19.98
N LYS A 2 10.05 13.93 -20.31
CA LYS A 2 9.26 15.17 -20.38
C LYS A 2 8.51 15.43 -19.05
N ASN A 3 7.93 14.37 -18.50
CA ASN A 3 7.15 14.44 -17.29
C ASN A 3 7.59 13.40 -16.25
N LEU A 4 7.65 13.79 -14.99
CA LEU A 4 7.80 12.90 -13.84
C LEU A 4 6.63 13.12 -12.88
N THR A 5 5.83 12.09 -12.66
CA THR A 5 4.77 12.06 -11.66
C THR A 5 5.21 11.18 -10.50
N VAL A 6 5.20 11.74 -9.29
CA VAL A 6 5.63 11.05 -8.06
C VAL A 6 4.45 10.89 -7.13
N ILE A 7 4.22 9.68 -6.65
CA ILE A 7 3.37 9.43 -5.48
C ILE A 7 4.27 9.21 -4.27
N ALA A 8 4.11 10.04 -3.25
CA ALA A 8 4.78 9.89 -1.96
C ALA A 8 3.79 9.30 -0.95
N ALA A 9 4.03 8.05 -0.54
CA ALA A 9 3.18 7.34 0.40
C ALA A 9 3.03 8.08 1.72
N GLY A 10 1.80 8.24 2.17
CA GLY A 10 1.49 8.89 3.45
C GLY A 10 1.75 10.40 3.48
N LEU A 11 2.03 11.03 2.34
CA LEU A 11 2.18 12.49 2.26
C LEU A 11 0.81 13.17 2.21
N GLY A 12 0.15 13.25 3.35
CA GLY A 12 -1.11 13.94 3.52
C GLY A 12 -0.96 15.40 3.92
N TRP A 13 -2.07 16.15 3.81
CA TRP A 13 -2.09 17.57 4.19
C TRP A 13 -1.72 17.78 5.66
N SER A 14 -2.10 16.86 6.56
CA SER A 14 -1.78 16.96 7.98
C SER A 14 -0.27 16.90 8.27
N VAL A 15 0.52 16.31 7.39
CA VAL A 15 2.00 16.30 7.52
C VAL A 15 2.54 17.72 7.38
N LEU A 16 2.05 18.49 6.40
CA LEU A 16 2.46 19.87 6.19
C LEU A 16 1.94 20.80 7.30
N GLU A 17 0.69 20.60 7.72
CA GLU A 17 0.09 21.36 8.84
C GLU A 17 0.90 21.17 10.12
N ARG A 18 1.26 19.93 10.48
CA ARG A 18 2.06 19.62 11.69
C ARG A 18 3.46 20.25 11.63
N ASN A 19 4.05 20.36 10.46
CA ASN A 19 5.36 20.97 10.26
C ASN A 19 5.32 22.47 9.97
N CYS A 20 4.12 23.08 9.98
CA CYS A 20 3.89 24.52 9.71
C CYS A 20 4.50 24.98 8.38
N ILE A 21 4.47 24.15 7.34
CA ILE A 21 5.02 24.47 6.02
C ILE A 21 3.97 24.24 4.92
N LYS A 22 4.12 24.95 3.81
CA LYS A 22 3.32 24.76 2.59
C LYS A 22 4.18 24.49 1.37
N ARG A 23 5.51 24.57 1.52
CA ARG A 23 6.48 24.40 0.43
C ARG A 23 7.57 23.42 0.79
N ILE A 24 7.92 22.57 -0.17
CA ILE A 24 9.10 21.68 -0.10
C ILE A 24 9.89 21.89 -1.40
N ALA A 25 11.19 22.18 -1.29
CA ALA A 25 12.08 22.43 -2.43
C ALA A 25 11.52 23.42 -3.46
N GLY A 26 10.90 24.51 -2.98
CA GLY A 26 10.28 25.54 -3.84
C GLY A 26 8.88 25.20 -4.38
N MET A 27 8.44 23.94 -4.31
CA MET A 27 7.11 23.53 -4.74
C MET A 27 6.07 23.88 -3.67
N GLU A 28 5.01 24.56 -4.06
CA GLU A 28 3.87 24.83 -3.19
C GLU A 28 2.84 23.73 -3.29
N PHE A 29 2.43 23.19 -2.14
CA PHE A 29 1.46 22.11 -2.05
C PHE A 29 0.07 22.64 -1.70
N SER A 30 -0.94 22.06 -2.32
CA SER A 30 -2.35 22.31 -2.04
C SER A 30 -3.02 21.06 -1.48
N PRO A 31 -4.02 21.22 -0.59
CA PRO A 31 -4.80 20.08 -0.11
C PRO A 31 -5.55 19.43 -1.26
N ALA A 32 -5.64 18.12 -1.21
CA ALA A 32 -6.43 17.28 -2.10
C ALA A 32 -7.14 16.20 -1.29
N GLU A 33 -8.08 15.51 -1.87
CA GLU A 33 -8.76 14.38 -1.29
C GLU A 33 -8.36 13.10 -2.02
N SER A 34 -7.97 12.08 -1.27
CA SER A 34 -7.70 10.75 -1.83
C SER A 34 -8.99 10.04 -2.21
N VAL A 35 -8.87 9.06 -3.10
CA VAL A 35 -9.96 8.14 -3.39
C VAL A 35 -10.37 7.35 -2.15
N PHE A 36 -11.59 6.80 -2.17
CA PHE A 36 -12.02 5.89 -1.12
C PHE A 36 -12.14 4.45 -1.66
N PRO A 37 -11.57 3.46 -0.96
CA PRO A 37 -10.72 3.53 0.24
C PRO A 37 -9.32 4.12 -0.04
N ALA A 38 -8.80 4.86 0.93
CA ALA A 38 -7.53 5.58 0.80
C ALA A 38 -6.34 4.68 1.12
N VAL A 39 -6.06 3.71 0.27
CA VAL A 39 -4.97 2.74 0.42
C VAL A 39 -4.13 2.64 -0.86
N THR A 40 -2.90 2.18 -0.74
CA THR A 40 -1.88 2.23 -1.80
C THR A 40 -2.34 1.67 -3.15
N CYS A 41 -2.86 0.44 -3.16
CA CYS A 41 -3.24 -0.22 -4.42
C CYS A 41 -4.42 0.48 -5.09
N VAL A 42 -5.36 1.00 -4.31
CA VAL A 42 -6.53 1.72 -4.80
C VAL A 42 -6.13 3.08 -5.38
N ALA A 43 -5.34 3.86 -4.63
CA ALA A 43 -4.87 5.17 -5.09
C ALA A 43 -4.01 5.06 -6.37
N GLN A 44 -3.10 4.07 -6.42
CA GLN A 44 -2.28 3.84 -7.61
C GLN A 44 -3.09 3.35 -8.81
N ALA A 45 -4.12 2.52 -8.59
CA ALA A 45 -5.01 2.07 -9.66
C ALA A 45 -5.85 3.23 -10.21
N SER A 46 -6.41 4.08 -9.34
CA SER A 46 -7.15 5.27 -9.75
C SER A 46 -6.27 6.26 -10.51
N LEU A 47 -5.02 6.50 -10.06
CA LEU A 47 -4.09 7.36 -10.81
C LEU A 47 -3.84 6.81 -12.22
N ARG A 48 -3.56 5.50 -12.35
CA ARG A 48 -3.21 4.89 -13.64
C ARG A 48 -4.36 4.86 -14.65
N THR A 49 -5.59 4.86 -14.18
CA THR A 49 -6.78 4.68 -15.02
C THR A 49 -7.67 5.90 -15.12
N ALA A 50 -7.52 6.87 -14.21
CA ALA A 50 -8.47 7.96 -13.98
C ALA A 50 -9.91 7.47 -13.68
N LEU A 51 -10.06 6.22 -13.23
CA LEU A 51 -11.33 5.59 -12.89
C LEU A 51 -11.53 5.55 -11.36
N LYS A 52 -12.77 5.35 -10.95
CA LYS A 52 -13.14 5.11 -9.56
C LYS A 52 -12.81 3.66 -9.16
N PRO A 53 -12.65 3.38 -7.86
CA PRO A 53 -12.30 2.04 -7.37
C PRO A 53 -13.25 0.93 -7.84
N GLN A 54 -14.55 1.18 -7.87
CA GLN A 54 -15.53 0.22 -8.36
C GLN A 54 -15.44 -0.07 -9.87
N GLU A 55 -14.86 0.85 -10.65
CA GLU A 55 -14.68 0.69 -12.09
C GLU A 55 -13.39 -0.06 -12.42
N HIS A 56 -12.26 0.30 -11.78
CA HIS A 56 -10.98 -0.39 -12.01
C HIS A 56 -10.84 -1.67 -11.17
N GLY A 57 -11.74 -1.93 -10.21
CA GLY A 57 -11.86 -3.17 -9.46
C GLY A 57 -10.91 -3.33 -8.25
N MET A 58 -10.00 -2.39 -8.02
CA MET A 58 -9.17 -2.38 -6.81
C MET A 58 -9.87 -1.58 -5.71
N ILE A 59 -10.33 -2.27 -4.66
CA ILE A 59 -11.05 -1.67 -3.52
C ILE A 59 -10.29 -1.78 -2.20
N SER A 60 -9.11 -2.39 -2.22
CA SER A 60 -8.26 -2.65 -1.05
C SER A 60 -6.84 -2.98 -1.53
N ASN A 61 -5.86 -3.04 -0.61
CA ASN A 61 -4.55 -3.64 -0.88
C ASN A 61 -4.64 -5.15 -1.06
N GLY A 62 -5.74 -5.75 -0.61
CA GLY A 62 -6.06 -7.16 -0.80
C GLY A 62 -7.25 -7.37 -1.73
N VAL A 63 -7.27 -8.50 -2.39
CA VAL A 63 -8.38 -8.96 -3.23
C VAL A 63 -8.91 -10.29 -2.68
N TRP A 64 -10.23 -10.48 -2.76
CA TRP A 64 -10.84 -11.78 -2.52
C TRP A 64 -10.94 -12.52 -3.85
N ILE A 65 -10.26 -13.65 -3.95
CA ILE A 65 -10.34 -14.51 -5.13
C ILE A 65 -11.43 -15.57 -4.86
N ASN A 66 -12.58 -15.38 -5.46
CA ASN A 66 -13.75 -16.23 -5.18
C ASN A 66 -13.54 -17.68 -5.60
N GLU A 67 -12.83 -17.91 -6.70
CA GLU A 67 -12.50 -19.24 -7.23
C GLU A 67 -11.59 -20.01 -6.28
N LEU A 68 -10.72 -19.33 -5.56
CA LEU A 68 -9.80 -19.90 -4.60
C LEU A 68 -10.32 -19.84 -3.15
N LYS A 69 -11.45 -19.16 -2.92
CA LYS A 69 -11.98 -18.85 -1.57
C LYS A 69 -10.86 -18.33 -0.65
N LYS A 70 -10.11 -17.32 -1.12
CA LYS A 70 -8.90 -16.86 -0.44
C LYS A 70 -8.71 -15.36 -0.57
N PRO A 71 -8.39 -14.63 0.52
CA PRO A 71 -7.87 -13.27 0.43
C PRO A 71 -6.40 -13.32 -0.01
N MET A 72 -6.03 -12.48 -0.97
CA MET A 72 -4.67 -12.32 -1.44
C MET A 72 -4.27 -10.85 -1.37
N PHE A 73 -3.21 -10.57 -0.67
CA PHE A 73 -2.70 -9.20 -0.49
C PHE A 73 -1.41 -8.99 -1.27
N TRP A 74 -1.23 -7.77 -1.77
CA TRP A 74 -0.02 -7.33 -2.44
C TRP A 74 0.32 -8.14 -3.71
N GLU A 75 -0.69 -8.71 -4.35
CA GLU A 75 -0.53 -9.34 -5.66
C GLU A 75 -0.09 -8.31 -6.70
N GLN A 76 0.94 -8.66 -7.47
CA GLN A 76 1.64 -7.71 -8.33
C GLN A 76 1.18 -7.69 -9.79
N SER A 77 0.20 -8.51 -10.16
CA SER A 77 -0.29 -8.58 -11.54
C SER A 77 -1.06 -7.32 -11.93
N ALA A 78 -0.68 -6.69 -13.04
CA ALA A 78 -1.40 -5.56 -13.62
C ALA A 78 -2.81 -5.93 -14.11
N ASN A 79 -3.08 -7.22 -14.33
CA ASN A 79 -4.40 -7.72 -14.73
C ASN A 79 -5.48 -7.52 -13.66
N LEU A 80 -5.10 -7.26 -12.43
CA LEU A 80 -6.03 -6.93 -11.34
C LEU A 80 -6.67 -5.55 -11.53
N VAL A 81 -6.01 -4.65 -12.25
CA VAL A 81 -6.47 -3.29 -12.47
C VAL A 81 -7.14 -3.20 -13.84
N LYS A 82 -8.46 -3.05 -13.85
CA LYS A 82 -9.27 -2.92 -15.06
C LYS A 82 -9.20 -1.50 -15.64
N GLY A 83 -9.56 -1.38 -16.91
CA GLY A 83 -9.71 -0.10 -17.60
C GLY A 83 -8.49 0.34 -18.40
N LYS A 84 -8.70 1.33 -19.25
CA LYS A 84 -7.68 2.00 -20.06
C LYS A 84 -6.72 2.75 -19.15
N ARG A 85 -5.45 2.79 -19.53
CA ARG A 85 -4.43 3.57 -18.80
C ARG A 85 -4.37 5.00 -19.28
N ILE A 86 -4.05 5.92 -18.41
CA ILE A 86 -3.92 7.36 -18.75
C ILE A 86 -2.85 7.63 -19.81
N TRP A 87 -1.91 6.73 -19.98
CA TRP A 87 -0.82 6.82 -20.96
C TRP A 87 -1.08 6.09 -22.27
N ASP A 88 -2.18 5.35 -22.42
CA ASP A 88 -2.40 4.51 -23.62
C ASP A 88 -2.47 5.34 -24.91
N ASP A 89 -3.09 6.52 -24.89
CA ASP A 89 -3.19 7.39 -26.06
C ASP A 89 -1.83 8.00 -26.42
N SER A 90 -1.05 8.47 -25.45
CA SER A 90 0.30 9.01 -25.73
C SER A 90 1.24 7.92 -26.20
N ARG A 91 1.13 6.70 -25.69
CA ARG A 91 1.89 5.55 -26.18
C ARG A 91 1.51 5.15 -27.60
N ALA A 92 0.24 5.21 -27.96
CA ALA A 92 -0.20 4.98 -29.34
C ALA A 92 0.42 5.99 -30.33
N LEU A 93 0.78 7.19 -29.84
CA LEU A 93 1.49 8.22 -30.59
C LEU A 93 3.03 8.12 -30.48
N GLY A 94 3.56 7.06 -29.87
CA GLY A 94 4.99 6.78 -29.78
C GLY A 94 5.68 7.26 -28.50
N SER A 95 4.96 7.82 -27.50
CA SER A 95 5.56 8.17 -26.22
C SER A 95 5.99 6.93 -25.45
N LYS A 96 7.17 6.99 -24.84
CA LYS A 96 7.70 5.93 -23.98
C LYS A 96 7.34 6.20 -22.51
N VAL A 97 6.82 5.19 -21.84
CA VAL A 97 6.33 5.30 -20.46
C VAL A 97 7.09 4.38 -19.52
N GLY A 98 7.48 4.89 -18.35
CA GLY A 98 8.11 4.14 -17.28
C GLY A 98 7.30 4.13 -16.00
N LEU A 99 7.20 2.96 -15.35
CA LEU A 99 6.47 2.75 -14.10
C LEU A 99 7.41 2.18 -13.04
N PHE A 100 7.67 2.95 -11.98
CA PHE A 100 8.73 2.67 -11.01
C PHE A 100 8.16 2.50 -9.61
N PHE A 101 8.35 1.31 -9.04
CA PHE A 101 7.97 0.93 -7.69
C PHE A 101 6.45 0.95 -7.40
N PHE A 102 5.62 0.96 -8.43
CA PHE A 102 4.18 0.81 -8.29
C PHE A 102 3.79 -0.63 -7.95
N GLN A 103 2.72 -0.79 -7.18
CA GLN A 103 2.04 -2.06 -6.98
C GLN A 103 1.25 -2.44 -8.25
N GLN A 104 0.91 -3.73 -8.40
CA GLN A 104 0.21 -4.28 -9.58
C GLN A 104 0.82 -3.80 -10.90
N SER A 105 2.12 -3.86 -11.02
CA SER A 105 2.85 -3.39 -12.20
C SER A 105 3.42 -4.51 -13.09
N LEU A 106 3.41 -5.76 -12.63
CA LEU A 106 3.86 -6.90 -13.43
C LEU A 106 2.91 -7.15 -14.60
N GLY A 107 3.47 -7.11 -15.80
CA GLY A 107 2.70 -7.26 -17.04
C GLY A 107 2.02 -5.96 -17.52
N GLU A 108 2.30 -4.82 -16.89
CA GLU A 108 1.78 -3.54 -17.35
C GLU A 108 2.32 -3.18 -18.73
N ASN A 109 1.44 -2.60 -19.57
CA ASN A 109 1.79 -2.20 -20.93
C ASN A 109 2.52 -0.86 -20.92
N VAL A 110 3.79 -0.88 -20.49
CA VAL A 110 4.71 0.27 -20.49
C VAL A 110 6.09 -0.17 -20.98
N ASP A 111 6.97 0.77 -21.27
CA ASP A 111 8.28 0.52 -21.87
C ASP A 111 9.33 0.12 -20.82
N ALA A 112 9.24 0.72 -19.62
CA ALA A 112 10.13 0.37 -18.51
C ALA A 112 9.36 0.15 -17.22
N ILE A 113 9.81 -0.83 -16.42
CA ILE A 113 9.24 -1.14 -15.10
C ILE A 113 10.40 -1.42 -14.13
N ILE A 114 10.29 -0.86 -12.92
CA ILE A 114 10.94 -1.40 -11.73
C ILE A 114 9.82 -1.67 -10.72
N SER A 115 9.61 -2.94 -10.36
CA SER A 115 8.55 -3.33 -9.42
C SER A 115 9.14 -3.95 -8.17
N PRO A 116 8.60 -3.64 -6.97
CA PRO A 116 9.00 -4.28 -5.72
C PRO A 116 8.37 -5.69 -5.61
N ALA A 117 8.73 -6.59 -6.53
CA ALA A 117 8.13 -7.90 -6.66
C ALA A 117 9.14 -9.01 -6.31
N PRO A 118 9.11 -9.55 -5.07
CA PRO A 118 9.93 -10.70 -4.72
C PRO A 118 9.51 -11.93 -5.48
N ILE A 119 10.47 -12.85 -5.69
CA ILE A 119 10.19 -14.14 -6.33
C ILE A 119 9.82 -15.16 -5.25
N HIS A 120 8.62 -15.74 -5.36
CA HIS A 120 8.20 -16.84 -4.52
C HIS A 120 8.87 -18.14 -4.97
N LYS A 121 9.55 -18.83 -4.07
CA LYS A 121 10.17 -20.14 -4.35
C LYS A 121 9.12 -21.23 -4.29
N HIS A 122 9.21 -22.24 -5.17
CA HIS A 122 8.31 -23.42 -5.16
C HIS A 122 8.33 -24.19 -3.83
N GLY A 123 9.48 -24.27 -3.18
CA GLY A 123 9.65 -24.94 -1.88
C GLY A 123 9.43 -24.03 -0.66
N GLY A 124 8.81 -22.88 -0.85
CA GLY A 124 8.61 -21.88 0.21
C GLY A 124 9.75 -20.86 0.32
N GLY A 125 9.44 -19.72 0.94
CA GLY A 125 10.34 -18.59 1.08
C GLY A 125 10.39 -17.66 -0.14
N LEU A 126 11.16 -16.57 -0.01
CA LEU A 126 11.24 -15.48 -0.99
C LEU A 126 12.67 -15.21 -1.42
N VAL A 127 12.86 -14.89 -2.69
CA VAL A 127 14.06 -14.19 -3.16
C VAL A 127 13.75 -12.70 -3.17
N MET A 128 14.42 -11.94 -2.31
CA MET A 128 14.25 -10.50 -2.18
C MET A 128 14.98 -9.80 -3.32
N ASN A 129 14.26 -9.51 -4.39
CA ASN A 129 14.74 -8.78 -5.56
C ASN A 129 13.60 -7.98 -6.19
N SER A 130 13.93 -6.97 -6.99
CA SER A 130 12.98 -6.20 -7.78
C SER A 130 12.88 -6.77 -9.20
N TYR A 131 11.68 -6.74 -9.77
CA TYR A 131 11.48 -6.99 -11.19
C TYR A 131 11.89 -5.76 -11.99
N VAL A 132 12.59 -5.97 -13.11
CA VAL A 132 13.03 -4.90 -14.04
C VAL A 132 12.65 -5.28 -15.46
N LYS A 133 12.09 -4.32 -16.20
CA LYS A 133 11.82 -4.36 -17.64
C LYS A 133 12.39 -3.07 -18.28
N PRO A 134 13.09 -3.11 -19.43
CA PRO A 134 13.57 -4.30 -20.15
C PRO A 134 14.51 -5.18 -19.33
N TYR A 135 14.50 -6.49 -19.64
CA TYR A 135 15.22 -7.49 -18.85
C TYR A 135 16.74 -7.27 -18.81
N ASP A 136 17.32 -6.86 -19.92
CA ASP A 136 18.76 -6.61 -20.05
C ASP A 136 19.26 -5.47 -19.16
N LEU A 137 18.39 -4.52 -18.79
CA LEU A 137 18.72 -3.45 -17.85
C LEU A 137 18.89 -3.97 -16.41
N SER A 138 18.26 -5.09 -16.06
CA SER A 138 18.35 -5.64 -14.71
C SER A 138 19.80 -5.92 -14.29
N GLU A 139 20.57 -6.60 -15.14
CA GLU A 139 21.98 -6.92 -14.85
C GLU A 139 22.85 -5.67 -14.77
N ARG A 140 22.63 -4.71 -15.66
CA ARG A 140 23.38 -3.44 -15.69
C ARG A 140 23.12 -2.62 -14.44
N LEU A 141 21.85 -2.51 -14.01
CA LEU A 141 21.47 -1.83 -12.78
C LEU A 141 22.07 -2.52 -11.55
N HIS A 142 22.02 -3.86 -11.48
CA HIS A 142 22.65 -4.61 -10.39
C HIS A 142 24.18 -4.43 -10.35
N LYS A 143 24.83 -4.37 -11.50
CA LYS A 143 26.27 -4.12 -11.58
C LYS A 143 26.63 -2.70 -11.12
N LYS A 144 25.79 -1.70 -11.44
CA LYS A 144 26.02 -0.28 -11.12
C LYS A 144 25.67 0.06 -9.67
N LEU A 145 24.56 -0.47 -9.15
CA LEU A 145 23.96 -0.07 -7.87
C LEU A 145 23.91 -1.18 -6.81
N GLY A 146 24.30 -2.41 -7.16
CA GLY A 146 24.10 -3.57 -6.30
C GLY A 146 22.65 -4.05 -6.31
N LYS A 147 22.28 -4.91 -5.35
CA LYS A 147 20.90 -5.39 -5.19
C LYS A 147 20.02 -4.29 -4.60
N PHE A 148 18.83 -4.12 -5.15
CA PHE A 148 17.84 -3.25 -4.54
C PHE A 148 17.51 -3.75 -3.12
N PRO A 149 17.54 -2.90 -2.09
CA PRO A 149 17.34 -3.32 -0.71
C PRO A 149 15.84 -3.53 -0.39
N LEU A 150 15.20 -4.50 -1.07
CA LEU A 150 13.77 -4.77 -1.00
C LEU A 150 13.28 -5.05 0.43
N HIS A 151 14.12 -5.65 1.29
CA HIS A 151 13.84 -5.86 2.71
C HIS A 151 13.68 -4.57 3.52
N ARG A 152 14.09 -3.41 2.96
CA ARG A 152 13.89 -2.08 3.56
C ARG A 152 12.73 -1.33 2.96
N TYR A 153 12.11 -1.87 1.92
CA TYR A 153 10.99 -1.24 1.23
C TYR A 153 9.69 -1.39 2.04
N TRP A 154 9.48 -2.55 2.63
CA TRP A 154 8.32 -2.85 3.48
C TRP A 154 8.70 -3.78 4.65
N GLY A 155 7.74 -3.99 5.56
CA GLY A 155 7.87 -4.94 6.68
C GLY A 155 8.67 -4.41 7.86
N PRO A 156 9.12 -5.30 8.75
CA PRO A 156 9.75 -4.91 10.03
C PRO A 156 11.01 -4.08 9.91
N LEU A 157 11.75 -4.28 8.81
CA LEU A 157 13.01 -3.58 8.52
C LEU A 157 12.83 -2.37 7.59
N ALA A 158 11.59 -1.99 7.30
CA ALA A 158 11.29 -0.83 6.46
C ALA A 158 12.02 0.44 6.98
N SER A 159 12.56 1.20 6.04
CA SER A 159 13.35 2.40 6.35
C SER A 159 13.02 3.53 5.39
N PRO A 160 12.80 4.77 5.89
CA PRO A 160 12.58 5.94 5.03
C PRO A 160 13.68 6.16 3.98
N LYS A 161 14.92 5.73 4.29
CA LYS A 161 16.06 5.85 3.39
C LYS A 161 15.95 4.99 2.13
N VAL A 162 15.02 4.03 2.06
CA VAL A 162 14.80 3.24 0.85
C VAL A 162 14.35 4.09 -0.32
N GLY A 163 13.69 5.23 -0.08
CA GLY A 163 13.33 6.18 -1.12
C GLY A 163 14.55 6.70 -1.90
N ARG A 164 15.73 6.81 -1.26
CA ARG A 164 16.99 7.14 -1.97
C ARG A 164 17.34 6.05 -2.99
N ALA A 165 17.26 4.79 -2.59
CA ALA A 165 17.51 3.68 -3.50
C ALA A 165 16.48 3.63 -4.64
N CYS A 166 15.21 3.97 -4.37
CA CYS A 166 14.19 4.11 -5.42
C CYS A 166 14.60 5.17 -6.45
N ILE A 167 15.08 6.33 -6.00
CA ILE A 167 15.54 7.41 -6.88
C ILE A 167 16.83 7.02 -7.61
N ASP A 168 17.79 6.36 -6.94
CA ASP A 168 19.03 5.89 -7.58
C ASP A 168 18.73 4.93 -8.73
N TRP A 169 17.83 3.98 -8.52
CA TRP A 169 17.44 3.00 -9.54
C TRP A 169 16.62 3.63 -10.66
N PHE A 170 15.71 4.55 -10.33
CA PHE A 170 14.95 5.33 -11.29
C PHE A 170 15.88 6.16 -12.19
N GLU A 171 16.79 6.94 -11.59
CA GLU A 171 17.74 7.80 -12.32
C GLU A 171 18.65 6.96 -13.22
N ALA A 172 19.24 5.88 -12.68
CA ALA A 172 20.12 5.00 -13.44
C ALA A 172 19.41 4.34 -14.64
N LEU A 173 18.14 3.91 -14.47
CA LEU A 173 17.39 3.34 -15.59
C LEU A 173 17.08 4.40 -16.64
N THR A 174 16.62 5.58 -16.23
CA THR A 174 16.24 6.66 -17.15
C THR A 174 17.43 7.39 -17.77
N ASP A 175 18.66 7.18 -17.31
CA ASP A 175 19.88 7.61 -17.98
C ASP A 175 20.26 6.66 -19.13
N GLU A 176 19.92 5.38 -19.01
CA GLU A 176 20.24 4.35 -20.02
C GLU A 176 19.10 4.07 -21.00
N TYR A 177 17.87 4.43 -20.65
CA TYR A 177 16.67 4.15 -21.43
C TYR A 177 15.77 5.38 -21.51
N ASP A 178 15.49 5.83 -22.74
CA ASP A 178 14.64 7.00 -22.96
C ASP A 178 13.22 6.75 -22.50
N ILE A 179 12.72 7.61 -21.62
CA ILE A 179 11.35 7.64 -21.12
C ILE A 179 10.83 9.06 -21.30
N ASP A 180 9.63 9.21 -21.86
CA ASP A 180 8.94 10.49 -21.97
C ASP A 180 8.17 10.80 -20.68
N ASP A 181 7.33 9.86 -20.23
CA ASP A 181 6.48 10.00 -19.06
C ASP A 181 6.84 8.94 -18.02
N ALA A 182 7.30 9.39 -16.86
CA ALA A 182 7.73 8.54 -15.77
C ALA A 182 6.79 8.69 -14.56
N TYR A 183 6.45 7.55 -13.95
CA TYR A 183 5.65 7.46 -12.72
C TYR A 183 6.49 6.76 -11.66
N LEU A 184 6.75 7.45 -10.54
CA LEU A 184 7.61 6.97 -9.45
C LEU A 184 6.83 6.93 -8.14
N TYR A 185 6.93 5.82 -7.41
CA TYR A 185 6.39 5.69 -6.06
C TYR A 185 7.50 5.71 -5.00
N LEU A 186 7.30 6.49 -3.94
CA LEU A 186 8.21 6.61 -2.80
C LEU A 186 7.51 6.20 -1.50
N PRO A 187 7.95 5.11 -0.82
CA PRO A 187 7.30 4.60 0.39
C PRO A 187 7.78 5.28 1.69
N THR A 188 8.32 6.49 1.62
CA THR A 188 9.19 7.08 2.64
C THR A 188 8.49 7.35 3.97
N LEU A 189 7.25 7.87 3.98
CA LEU A 189 6.58 8.27 5.23
C LEU A 189 5.76 7.15 5.87
N ASP A 190 5.23 6.26 5.05
CA ASP A 190 4.16 5.33 5.42
C ASP A 190 4.46 4.54 6.71
N TYR A 191 5.54 3.77 6.72
CA TYR A 191 5.85 2.88 7.84
C TYR A 191 6.23 3.61 9.14
N ALA A 192 6.85 4.79 9.04
CA ALA A 192 7.25 5.53 10.24
C ALA A 192 6.02 6.06 10.99
N ALA A 193 5.08 6.65 10.26
CA ALA A 193 3.83 7.17 10.82
C ALA A 193 2.92 6.07 11.34
N GLN A 194 2.74 4.96 10.61
CA GLN A 194 1.96 3.80 11.08
C GLN A 194 2.56 3.20 12.35
N LYS A 195 3.86 3.05 12.38
CA LYS A 195 4.59 2.36 13.43
C LYS A 195 4.71 3.15 14.73
N TYR A 196 5.02 4.41 14.64
CA TYR A 196 5.34 5.25 15.79
C TYR A 196 4.28 6.29 16.08
N GLY A 197 3.35 6.47 15.15
CA GLY A 197 2.28 7.46 15.17
C GLY A 197 2.67 8.75 14.44
N PRO A 198 1.70 9.43 13.83
CA PRO A 198 1.88 10.73 13.24
C PRO A 198 2.41 11.76 14.24
N GLY A 199 3.40 12.58 13.83
CA GLY A 199 4.05 13.58 14.70
C GLY A 199 5.11 13.01 15.64
N SER A 200 5.38 11.71 15.63
CA SER A 200 6.46 11.11 16.40
C SER A 200 7.84 11.54 15.89
N LYS A 201 8.89 11.41 16.74
CA LYS A 201 10.28 11.67 16.32
C LYS A 201 10.68 10.90 15.06
N ALA A 202 10.18 9.66 14.90
CA ALA A 202 10.47 8.84 13.74
C ALA A 202 9.71 9.32 12.49
N ASP A 203 8.46 9.76 12.63
CA ASP A 203 7.67 10.35 11.55
C ASP A 203 8.30 11.66 11.06
N ASN A 204 8.69 12.55 11.99
CA ASN A 204 9.37 13.81 11.65
C ASN A 204 10.73 13.56 10.96
N ALA A 205 11.48 12.54 11.37
CA ALA A 205 12.73 12.17 10.71
C ALA A 205 12.48 11.61 9.29
N ALA A 206 11.40 10.84 9.11
CA ALA A 206 11.00 10.36 7.78
C ALA A 206 10.54 11.51 6.89
N PHE A 207 9.85 12.51 7.43
CA PHE A 207 9.47 13.71 6.70
C PHE A 207 10.68 14.52 6.24
N THR A 208 11.67 14.72 7.12
CA THR A 208 12.94 15.35 6.74
C THR A 208 13.63 14.58 5.62
N GLU A 209 13.65 13.26 5.70
CA GLU A 209 14.20 12.41 4.64
C GLU A 209 13.45 12.57 3.32
N LEU A 210 12.11 12.65 3.35
CA LEU A 210 11.31 12.90 2.14
C LEU A 210 11.62 14.28 1.54
N CYS A 211 11.81 15.31 2.33
CA CYS A 211 12.21 16.63 1.83
C CYS A 211 13.51 16.57 1.02
N PHE A 212 14.55 15.87 1.51
CA PHE A 212 15.79 15.65 0.76
C PHE A 212 15.56 14.87 -0.54
N GLN A 213 14.66 13.88 -0.51
CA GLN A 213 14.30 13.11 -1.71
C GLN A 213 13.60 14.01 -2.75
N ILE A 214 12.69 14.86 -2.33
CA ILE A 214 11.99 15.83 -3.20
C ILE A 214 12.99 16.84 -3.78
N GLU A 215 13.90 17.40 -2.99
CA GLU A 215 14.95 18.30 -3.47
C GLU A 215 15.81 17.62 -4.55
N ARG A 216 16.14 16.35 -4.38
CA ARG A 216 16.88 15.59 -5.39
C ARG A 216 16.07 15.42 -6.68
N LEU A 217 14.78 15.10 -6.57
CA LEU A 217 13.89 14.96 -7.74
C LEU A 217 13.71 16.29 -8.49
N VAL A 218 13.62 17.40 -7.79
CA VAL A 218 13.62 18.74 -8.40
C VAL A 218 14.89 18.95 -9.24
N LYS A 219 16.08 18.69 -8.68
CA LYS A 219 17.36 18.80 -9.40
C LYS A 219 17.45 17.88 -10.62
N ILE A 220 16.94 16.64 -10.52
CA ILE A 220 16.87 15.72 -11.67
C ILE A 220 15.99 16.30 -12.77
N CYS A 221 14.83 16.84 -12.42
CA CYS A 221 13.91 17.44 -13.37
C CYS A 221 14.46 18.73 -13.98
N GLU A 222 15.11 19.58 -13.21
CA GLU A 222 15.79 20.79 -13.70
C GLU A 222 16.86 20.43 -14.74
N LYS A 223 17.75 19.46 -14.41
CA LYS A 223 18.80 18.98 -15.34
C LYS A 223 18.22 18.46 -16.65
N ARG A 224 17.01 17.87 -16.62
CA ARG A 224 16.37 17.27 -17.80
C ARG A 224 15.30 18.16 -18.44
N SER A 225 15.09 19.37 -17.93
CA SER A 225 14.01 20.28 -18.35
C SER A 225 12.63 19.58 -18.33
N SER A 226 12.38 18.81 -17.27
CA SER A 226 11.18 18.00 -17.13
C SER A 226 10.18 18.66 -16.19
N LYS A 227 8.89 18.46 -16.45
CA LYS A 227 7.82 18.82 -15.50
C LYS A 227 7.78 17.81 -14.38
N LEU A 228 7.73 18.26 -13.11
CA LEU A 228 7.57 17.42 -11.92
C LEU A 228 6.19 17.63 -11.30
N SER A 229 5.47 16.57 -11.07
CA SER A 229 4.23 16.56 -10.27
C SER A 229 4.39 15.61 -9.08
N ILE A 230 4.08 16.09 -7.87
CA ILE A 230 4.14 15.27 -6.65
C ILE A 230 2.76 15.26 -6.02
N MET A 231 2.29 14.08 -5.62
CA MET A 231 1.05 13.90 -4.87
C MET A 231 1.23 12.88 -3.76
N GLY A 232 0.43 13.00 -2.71
CA GLY A 232 0.25 11.95 -1.72
C GLY A 232 -0.86 11.00 -2.16
N ASP A 233 -0.79 9.76 -1.74
CA ASP A 233 -1.87 8.79 -1.96
C ASP A 233 -2.91 8.82 -0.84
N TYR A 234 -2.50 9.10 0.40
CA TYR A 234 -3.33 9.20 1.60
C TYR A 234 -2.61 9.95 2.71
N ASP A 235 -3.33 10.26 3.77
CA ASP A 235 -2.78 10.74 5.04
C ASP A 235 -2.63 9.58 6.03
N ILE A 236 -1.85 9.77 7.09
CA ILE A 236 -1.81 8.86 8.23
C ILE A 236 -2.45 9.54 9.44
N THR A 237 -3.54 8.95 9.92
CA THR A 237 -4.28 9.45 11.08
C THR A 237 -3.89 8.67 12.34
N PRO A 238 -3.90 9.31 13.54
CA PRO A 238 -3.50 8.62 14.76
C PRO A 238 -4.51 7.53 15.18
N VAL A 239 -3.98 6.37 15.58
CA VAL A 239 -4.75 5.31 16.24
C VAL A 239 -4.67 5.54 17.75
N THR A 240 -5.83 5.79 18.36
CA THR A 240 -5.97 6.11 19.79
C THR A 240 -6.76 5.07 20.57
N LYS A 241 -7.36 4.10 19.86
CA LYS A 241 -8.21 3.04 20.41
C LYS A 241 -7.64 1.66 20.08
N VAL A 242 -8.20 0.64 20.73
CA VAL A 242 -7.84 -0.76 20.45
C VAL A 242 -8.28 -1.18 19.04
N PRO A 243 -7.55 -2.12 18.41
CA PRO A 243 -7.96 -2.67 17.13
C PRO A 243 -9.32 -3.36 17.23
N LEU A 244 -10.08 -3.30 16.14
CA LEU A 244 -11.33 -4.03 15.98
C LEU A 244 -11.02 -5.37 15.30
N GLU A 245 -11.62 -6.43 15.80
CA GLU A 245 -11.37 -7.80 15.36
C GLU A 245 -12.67 -8.39 14.75
N PRO A 246 -13.06 -7.99 13.53
CA PRO A 246 -14.33 -8.43 12.94
C PRO A 246 -14.38 -9.95 12.78
N ASN A 247 -13.30 -10.60 12.38
CA ASN A 247 -13.25 -12.05 12.20
C ASN A 247 -13.37 -12.82 13.53
N ALA A 248 -12.89 -12.28 14.64
CA ALA A 248 -13.12 -12.87 15.96
C ALA A 248 -14.61 -12.79 16.36
N ILE A 249 -15.28 -11.70 16.01
CA ILE A 249 -16.74 -11.56 16.21
C ILE A 249 -17.49 -12.56 15.33
N LEU A 250 -17.20 -12.58 14.02
CA LEU A 250 -17.86 -13.51 13.08
C LEU A 250 -17.63 -14.98 13.44
N ARG A 251 -16.47 -15.33 14.00
CA ARG A 251 -16.18 -16.68 14.50
C ARG A 251 -17.08 -17.04 15.69
N ARG A 252 -17.26 -16.15 16.66
CA ARG A 252 -18.16 -16.36 17.80
C ARG A 252 -19.61 -16.55 17.38
N GLU A 253 -20.02 -15.82 16.36
CA GLU A 253 -21.39 -15.88 15.80
C GLU A 253 -21.56 -17.03 14.77
N GLY A 254 -20.54 -17.89 14.60
CA GLY A 254 -20.61 -19.08 13.73
C GLY A 254 -20.64 -18.79 12.24
N LEU A 255 -20.35 -17.56 11.82
CA LEU A 255 -20.27 -17.16 10.41
C LEU A 255 -18.89 -17.41 9.80
N PHE A 256 -17.83 -17.20 10.57
CA PHE A 256 -16.47 -17.55 10.20
C PHE A 256 -16.05 -18.82 10.95
N ARG A 257 -15.53 -19.79 10.22
CA ARG A 257 -15.10 -21.07 10.76
C ARG A 257 -13.58 -21.23 10.68
N THR A 258 -13.05 -21.95 11.67
CA THR A 258 -11.64 -22.33 11.73
C THR A 258 -11.52 -23.82 11.92
N ARG A 259 -10.46 -24.41 11.38
CA ARG A 259 -10.03 -25.78 11.72
C ARG A 259 -8.93 -25.72 12.75
N SER A 260 -8.97 -26.63 13.72
CA SER A 260 -7.93 -26.74 14.73
C SER A 260 -6.85 -27.73 14.28
N VAL A 261 -5.59 -27.33 14.38
CA VAL A 261 -4.44 -28.18 14.15
C VAL A 261 -3.45 -27.96 15.30
N ALA A 262 -3.18 -28.98 16.08
CA ALA A 262 -2.28 -28.92 17.23
C ALA A 262 -2.61 -27.72 18.16
N THR A 263 -3.87 -27.54 18.52
CA THR A 263 -4.46 -26.44 19.34
C THR A 263 -4.58 -25.10 18.62
N ARG A 264 -3.98 -24.91 17.45
CA ARG A 264 -3.98 -23.65 16.71
C ARG A 264 -5.17 -23.55 15.76
N ALA A 265 -5.73 -22.34 15.61
CA ALA A 265 -6.90 -22.08 14.79
C ALA A 265 -6.49 -21.51 13.42
N TYR A 266 -6.76 -22.24 12.35
CA TYR A 266 -6.53 -21.82 10.97
C TYR A 266 -7.86 -21.53 10.26
N PRO A 267 -7.92 -20.52 9.38
CA PRO A 267 -9.11 -20.22 8.60
C PRO A 267 -9.59 -21.43 7.79
N ASP A 268 -10.90 -21.68 7.83
CA ASP A 268 -11.58 -22.56 6.89
C ASP A 268 -12.56 -21.75 6.06
N PHE A 269 -12.06 -21.14 4.99
CA PHE A 269 -12.85 -20.30 4.11
C PHE A 269 -13.96 -21.07 3.37
N TYR A 270 -13.77 -22.38 3.13
CA TYR A 270 -14.74 -23.20 2.42
C TYR A 270 -15.98 -23.51 3.26
N SER A 271 -15.83 -23.63 4.57
CA SER A 271 -16.93 -23.87 5.52
C SER A 271 -17.47 -22.57 6.13
N SER A 272 -16.88 -21.42 5.81
CA SER A 272 -17.29 -20.11 6.36
C SER A 272 -18.44 -19.52 5.55
N GLY A 273 -19.46 -19.03 6.23
CA GLY A 273 -20.55 -18.28 5.60
C GLY A 273 -20.16 -16.82 5.26
N ALA A 274 -19.26 -16.24 6.05
CA ALA A 274 -18.73 -14.89 5.80
C ALA A 274 -17.35 -14.71 6.40
N PHE A 275 -16.57 -13.77 5.83
CA PHE A 275 -15.25 -13.36 6.28
C PHE A 275 -15.06 -11.86 6.04
N ALA A 276 -14.37 -11.18 6.96
CA ALA A 276 -13.97 -9.79 6.81
C ALA A 276 -12.55 -9.69 6.27
N VAL A 277 -12.38 -9.14 5.09
CA VAL A 277 -11.07 -8.78 4.53
C VAL A 277 -10.70 -7.42 5.09
N CYS A 278 -9.82 -7.38 6.08
CA CYS A 278 -9.43 -6.18 6.81
C CYS A 278 -8.31 -5.44 6.11
N ASP A 279 -8.41 -4.11 6.05
CA ASP A 279 -7.37 -3.26 5.47
C ASP A 279 -7.42 -1.88 6.14
N HIS A 280 -6.46 -1.59 7.00
CA HIS A 280 -6.37 -0.33 7.74
C HIS A 280 -7.64 0.01 8.55
N GLU A 281 -8.28 1.15 8.28
CA GLU A 281 -9.49 1.61 8.98
C GLU A 281 -10.78 0.94 8.51
N PHE A 282 -10.73 0.05 7.54
CA PHE A 282 -11.94 -0.59 7.02
C PHE A 282 -11.77 -2.10 6.83
N CYS A 283 -12.89 -2.77 6.64
CA CYS A 283 -12.94 -4.12 6.09
C CYS A 283 -14.08 -4.23 5.09
N PHE A 284 -13.93 -5.10 4.11
CA PHE A 284 -15.05 -5.50 3.26
C PHE A 284 -15.44 -6.95 3.55
N ILE A 285 -16.76 -7.21 3.49
CA ILE A 285 -17.31 -8.50 3.89
C ILE A 285 -17.56 -9.34 2.65
N VAL A 286 -17.08 -10.59 2.70
CA VAL A 286 -17.24 -11.58 1.63
C VAL A 286 -17.94 -12.83 2.15
N GLY A 287 -18.54 -13.61 1.24
CA GLY A 287 -19.22 -14.87 1.54
C GLY A 287 -20.74 -14.80 1.31
N GLU A 288 -21.38 -15.97 1.34
CA GLU A 288 -22.80 -16.11 1.04
C GLU A 288 -23.71 -15.47 2.10
N ARG A 289 -23.20 -15.39 3.36
CA ARG A 289 -23.91 -14.80 4.51
C ARG A 289 -23.39 -13.40 4.85
N ARG A 290 -22.89 -12.65 3.87
CA ARG A 290 -22.31 -11.31 4.09
C ARG A 290 -23.28 -10.34 4.74
N GLU A 291 -24.55 -10.33 4.34
CA GLU A 291 -25.56 -9.45 4.94
C GLU A 291 -25.77 -9.69 6.43
N ALA A 292 -25.82 -10.97 6.86
CA ALA A 292 -25.88 -11.32 8.28
C ALA A 292 -24.63 -10.87 9.04
N ALA A 293 -23.45 -11.01 8.43
CA ALA A 293 -22.20 -10.56 9.01
C ALA A 293 -22.16 -9.03 9.19
N VAL A 294 -22.57 -8.28 8.17
CA VAL A 294 -22.70 -6.81 8.24
C VAL A 294 -23.62 -6.40 9.39
N LYS A 295 -24.81 -7.00 9.47
CA LYS A 295 -25.76 -6.71 10.55
C LYS A 295 -25.16 -6.94 11.95
N ILE A 296 -24.50 -8.08 12.15
CA ILE A 296 -23.85 -8.45 13.42
C ILE A 296 -22.76 -7.43 13.77
N LEU A 297 -21.90 -7.09 12.82
CA LEU A 297 -20.80 -6.15 13.07
C LEU A 297 -21.31 -4.75 13.38
N LEU A 298 -22.34 -4.26 12.68
CA LEU A 298 -22.97 -2.97 12.95
C LEU A 298 -23.64 -2.91 14.33
N GLN A 299 -24.28 -4.02 14.77
CA GLN A 299 -24.91 -4.11 16.09
C GLN A 299 -23.91 -3.93 17.24
N THR A 300 -22.62 -4.18 17.03
CA THR A 300 -21.59 -3.90 18.04
C THR A 300 -21.41 -2.42 18.32
N GLY A 301 -21.91 -1.55 17.46
CA GLY A 301 -21.72 -0.11 17.52
C GLY A 301 -20.27 0.36 17.30
N LYS A 302 -19.38 -0.51 16.78
CA LYS A 302 -17.95 -0.24 16.57
C LYS A 302 -17.62 0.07 15.11
N TYR A 303 -18.53 -0.23 14.19
CA TYR A 303 -18.39 -0.06 12.76
C TYR A 303 -19.46 0.87 12.21
N GLU A 304 -19.17 1.48 11.08
CA GLU A 304 -20.08 2.29 10.29
C GLU A 304 -20.11 1.73 8.86
N TYR A 305 -21.30 1.63 8.26
CA TYR A 305 -21.45 1.18 6.88
C TYR A 305 -21.10 2.30 5.91
N SER A 306 -20.32 1.99 4.87
CA SER A 306 -20.04 2.92 3.79
C SER A 306 -20.68 2.44 2.49
N SER A 307 -21.48 3.30 1.86
CA SER A 307 -22.08 3.07 0.53
C SER A 307 -21.26 3.67 -0.62
N GLU A 308 -20.08 4.23 -0.36
CA GLU A 308 -19.30 4.96 -1.37
C GLU A 308 -18.88 4.10 -2.57
N LEU A 309 -18.72 2.78 -2.38
CA LEU A 309 -18.39 1.85 -3.47
C LEU A 309 -19.62 1.20 -4.14
N GLY A 310 -20.82 1.62 -3.76
CA GLY A 310 -22.09 1.07 -4.25
C GLY A 310 -22.47 -0.26 -3.60
N GLU A 311 -23.59 -0.83 -4.02
CA GLU A 311 -24.22 -2.01 -3.39
C GLU A 311 -23.46 -3.34 -3.60
N ASN A 312 -22.49 -3.35 -4.51
CA ASN A 312 -21.70 -4.56 -4.79
C ASN A 312 -20.67 -4.88 -3.70
N TYR A 313 -20.37 -3.92 -2.82
CA TYR A 313 -19.34 -4.05 -1.81
C TYR A 313 -19.87 -3.67 -0.43
N ASP A 314 -19.86 -4.61 0.48
CA ASP A 314 -20.20 -4.36 1.90
C ASP A 314 -18.96 -3.88 2.65
N ILE A 315 -18.78 -2.55 2.68
CA ILE A 315 -17.65 -1.90 3.35
C ILE A 315 -18.07 -1.43 4.76
N LEU A 316 -17.29 -1.84 5.75
CA LEU A 316 -17.44 -1.39 7.12
C LEU A 316 -16.20 -0.59 7.54
N LEU A 317 -16.42 0.63 7.99
CA LEU A 317 -15.38 1.50 8.55
C LEU A 317 -15.25 1.27 10.04
N ALA A 318 -14.03 1.17 10.54
CA ALA A 318 -13.74 1.27 11.95
C ALA A 318 -14.07 2.67 12.46
N ARG A 319 -14.69 2.80 13.62
CA ARG A 319 -14.92 4.10 14.23
C ARG A 319 -13.59 4.85 14.44
N LYS A 320 -13.63 6.16 14.26
CA LYS A 320 -12.47 7.06 14.33
C LYS A 320 -11.55 6.72 15.51
N GLY A 321 -10.27 6.59 15.19
CA GLY A 321 -9.22 6.24 16.14
C GLY A 321 -8.98 4.74 16.32
N SER A 322 -9.72 3.88 15.61
CA SER A 322 -9.50 2.43 15.53
C SER A 322 -9.06 2.01 14.14
N TRP A 323 -8.71 0.74 14.00
CA TRP A 323 -8.41 0.07 12.73
C TRP A 323 -8.90 -1.38 12.78
N CYS A 324 -9.03 -2.04 11.63
CA CYS A 324 -9.53 -3.41 11.50
C CYS A 324 -8.36 -4.40 11.48
N SER A 325 -8.32 -5.30 12.46
CA SER A 325 -7.34 -6.37 12.57
C SER A 325 -7.87 -7.67 11.97
N TYR A 326 -6.98 -8.44 11.34
CA TYR A 326 -7.29 -9.77 10.82
C TYR A 326 -7.50 -10.84 11.88
N LYS A 327 -7.14 -10.58 13.11
CA LYS A 327 -7.19 -11.55 14.21
C LYS A 327 -8.56 -12.21 14.36
N TRP A 328 -8.56 -13.54 14.44
CA TRP A 328 -9.75 -14.38 14.65
C TRP A 328 -9.65 -15.29 15.87
N TRP A 329 -8.46 -15.47 16.44
CA TRP A 329 -8.24 -16.32 17.61
C TRP A 329 -8.49 -15.60 18.92
N SER A 330 -8.90 -16.37 19.94
CA SER A 330 -9.28 -15.81 21.26
C SER A 330 -8.12 -15.78 22.24
N SER A 331 -7.16 -16.69 22.10
CA SER A 331 -6.00 -16.81 22.98
C SER A 331 -4.71 -16.99 22.18
N SER A 332 -3.56 -16.74 22.80
CA SER A 332 -2.24 -16.96 22.18
C SER A 332 -1.98 -18.42 21.83
N SER A 333 -2.59 -19.36 22.53
CA SER A 333 -2.48 -20.80 22.21
C SER A 333 -3.23 -21.20 20.94
N GLU A 334 -4.25 -20.45 20.56
CA GLU A 334 -4.99 -20.65 19.30
C GLU A 334 -4.36 -19.93 18.11
N ALA A 335 -3.43 -19.01 18.35
CA ALA A 335 -2.77 -18.25 17.29
C ALA A 335 -2.10 -19.20 16.28
N PRO A 336 -2.27 -19.00 14.95
CA PRO A 336 -1.66 -19.88 13.95
C PRO A 336 -0.12 -19.84 14.01
N ASP A 337 0.55 -20.88 13.51
CA ASP A 337 2.02 -21.03 13.60
C ASP A 337 2.78 -19.88 12.97
N TYR A 338 2.30 -19.36 11.84
CA TYR A 338 2.89 -18.20 11.20
C TYR A 338 2.77 -16.95 12.09
N ALA A 339 1.85 -16.97 13.10
CA ALA A 339 1.76 -15.96 14.15
C ALA A 339 2.98 -15.97 15.07
N SER A 340 3.54 -17.14 15.34
CA SER A 340 4.70 -17.30 16.23
C SER A 340 6.03 -17.13 15.52
N HIS A 341 6.11 -17.46 14.23
CA HIS A 341 7.36 -17.37 13.45
C HIS A 341 7.80 -15.95 13.13
N VAL A 342 6.94 -15.00 13.40
CA VAL A 342 7.25 -13.62 13.21
C VAL A 342 7.77 -12.96 14.47
N ASP A 343 7.79 -13.64 15.58
CA ASP A 343 8.41 -13.22 16.82
C ASP A 343 9.94 -13.42 16.76
N ILE A 344 10.58 -12.80 15.77
CA ILE A 344 12.06 -12.74 15.64
C ILE A 344 12.69 -12.08 16.88
N HIS A 345 11.88 -11.49 17.75
CA HIS A 345 12.33 -10.73 18.91
C HIS A 345 11.74 -11.19 20.24
N ASN A 346 11.14 -12.38 20.31
CA ASN A 346 10.56 -12.95 21.54
C ASN A 346 9.64 -11.98 22.32
N LYS A 347 8.82 -11.19 21.62
CA LYS A 347 7.84 -10.32 22.26
C LYS A 347 6.49 -11.00 22.32
N PRO A 348 6.00 -11.44 23.49
CA PRO A 348 4.69 -12.06 23.63
C PRO A 348 3.60 -11.19 23.02
N GLY A 349 2.76 -11.77 22.17
CA GLY A 349 1.59 -11.13 21.61
C GLY A 349 1.78 -10.39 20.29
N TYR A 350 2.76 -10.78 19.51
CA TYR A 350 2.91 -10.31 18.15
C TYR A 350 1.90 -11.00 17.21
N ASP A 351 1.10 -10.21 16.48
CA ASP A 351 0.12 -10.71 15.52
C ASP A 351 0.76 -10.75 14.12
N PRO A 352 0.89 -11.92 13.48
CA PRO A 352 1.52 -12.00 12.15
C PRO A 352 0.64 -11.48 11.03
N THR A 353 -0.65 -11.39 11.23
CA THR A 353 -1.50 -10.65 10.30
C THR A 353 -1.19 -9.16 10.38
N GLU A 354 -0.83 -8.65 11.54
CA GLU A 354 -0.26 -7.31 11.72
C GLU A 354 1.12 -7.19 11.07
N LEU A 355 1.90 -8.27 10.99
CA LEU A 355 3.18 -8.29 10.30
C LEU A 355 3.02 -8.35 8.78
N PHE A 356 2.09 -9.12 8.33
CA PHE A 356 1.76 -9.19 6.90
C PHE A 356 1.32 -7.80 6.40
N PHE A 357 0.68 -6.99 7.24
CA PHE A 357 0.21 -5.65 6.91
C PHE A 357 1.13 -4.54 7.43
N PHE A 358 1.64 -4.63 8.66
CA PHE A 358 2.32 -3.52 9.32
C PHE A 358 3.56 -3.91 10.13
N GLY A 359 3.84 -5.19 10.29
CA GLY A 359 4.96 -5.67 11.06
C GLY A 359 4.85 -5.43 12.57
N ARG A 360 3.61 -5.29 13.17
CA ARG A 360 3.46 -4.95 14.59
C ARG A 360 2.12 -5.29 15.22
N LYS A 361 2.20 -5.52 16.54
CA LYS A 361 1.06 -5.70 17.44
C LYS A 361 0.26 -4.42 17.67
N ILE A 362 0.91 -3.26 17.63
CA ILE A 362 0.29 -1.96 17.89
C ILE A 362 0.56 -1.04 16.72
N VAL A 363 -0.50 -0.71 16.00
CA VAL A 363 -0.52 0.32 14.96
C VAL A 363 -0.85 1.64 15.65
N LYS A 364 -0.04 2.67 15.44
CA LYS A 364 -0.25 4.01 16.00
C LYS A 364 -0.74 5.02 14.99
N GLY A 365 -0.77 4.65 13.72
CA GLY A 365 -1.32 5.44 12.65
C GLY A 365 -2.03 4.54 11.63
N THR A 366 -3.13 5.00 11.08
CA THR A 366 -3.89 4.35 10.01
C THR A 366 -4.15 5.34 8.89
N HIS A 367 -4.54 4.86 7.72
CA HIS A 367 -4.74 5.71 6.57
C HIS A 367 -5.95 6.64 6.74
N GLY A 368 -5.91 7.78 6.05
CA GLY A 368 -6.97 8.78 6.01
C GLY A 368 -7.01 9.45 4.64
N ARG A 369 -8.10 10.15 4.32
CA ARG A 369 -8.37 10.64 2.96
C ARG A 369 -7.70 11.98 2.60
N LYS A 370 -7.13 12.70 3.55
CA LYS A 370 -6.45 13.96 3.26
C LYS A 370 -5.18 13.69 2.47
N SER A 371 -5.09 14.27 1.29
CA SER A 371 -3.93 14.15 0.41
C SER A 371 -3.42 15.52 0.02
N ILE A 372 -2.38 15.58 -0.82
CA ILE A 372 -1.82 16.82 -1.34
C ILE A 372 -1.32 16.64 -2.77
N ILE A 373 -1.22 17.76 -3.48
CA ILE A 373 -0.66 17.81 -4.82
C ILE A 373 0.17 19.07 -5.02
N ALA A 374 1.27 18.95 -5.73
CA ALA A 374 2.05 20.08 -6.24
C ALA A 374 2.58 19.78 -7.65
N THR A 375 2.75 20.85 -8.44
CA THR A 375 3.35 20.76 -9.75
C THR A 375 4.46 21.80 -9.86
N TYR A 376 5.60 21.38 -10.40
CA TYR A 376 6.76 22.20 -10.65
C TYR A 376 7.14 22.15 -12.15
N ASN A 377 7.15 23.30 -12.79
CA ASN A 377 7.61 23.42 -14.17
C ASN A 377 9.06 23.93 -14.14
N CYS A 378 9.99 23.10 -14.58
CA CYS A 378 11.37 23.56 -14.79
C CYS A 378 11.38 24.58 -15.92
N ARG A 379 11.85 25.79 -15.66
CA ARG A 379 12.03 26.86 -16.62
C ARG A 379 13.37 26.75 -17.31
#